data_0f65fe307074b80256ed7b07b8e8b8a2
#
_entry.id   0f65fe307074b80256ed7b07b8e8b8a2
#
_cell.length_a   1.000
_cell.length_b   1.000
_cell.length_c   1.000
_cell.angle_alpha   90.00
_cell.angle_beta   90.00
_cell.angle_gamma   90.00
#
_symmetry.space_group_name_H-M   'P 1'
#
loop_
_entity.id
_entity.type
_entity.pdbx_description
1 polymer ?
#
loop_
_entity_poly.entity_id
_entity_poly.type
_entity_poly.pdbx_seq_one_letter_code
_entity_poly.pdbx_strand_id
1 'polypeptide(L)'
;MTIHEFGKENEETLVLLHPLGVRWDIFNSIVPILKKDYHIVIPAIPGFDPDMPEADFTSVEQIADEIADWLIDNGLSVVKCLYGCSMGGAVVTRILAVRKIEADFAVIDGGITPYQLWKPLTYLIGIRDFIMLELGKHISLKALRSVFDAEKYSEDDIRYAKEVFDGLNAKTIWRSFYSCNNYSMPEPIPTVNCKIAYWYGSNEKKARKWDIEYISKIFPNVKIVENAGMDHAEFFILHPKEFCEKLVVWMSLMS
;
A
#
# COMPACT_ATOMS: atom_id res chain seq x y z
N MET A 1 0.40 -6.58 15.47
CA MET A 1 0.41 -6.80 14.00
C MET A 1 1.15 -8.08 13.71
N THR A 2 0.59 -8.96 12.89
CA THR A 2 1.28 -10.19 12.42
C THR A 2 2.26 -9.81 11.32
N ILE A 3 3.45 -10.41 11.31
CA ILE A 3 4.44 -10.22 10.26
C ILE A 3 4.72 -11.56 9.60
N HIS A 4 4.55 -11.61 8.29
CA HIS A 4 4.86 -12.79 7.47
C HIS A 4 6.21 -12.60 6.80
N GLU A 5 7.08 -13.61 6.95
CA GLU A 5 8.45 -13.56 6.44
C GLU A 5 8.74 -14.76 5.56
N PHE A 6 9.43 -14.51 4.43
CA PHE A 6 9.82 -15.53 3.46
C PHE A 6 11.25 -15.27 2.97
N GLY A 7 12.02 -16.34 2.70
CA GLY A 7 13.40 -16.19 2.18
C GLY A 7 14.33 -15.53 3.19
N LYS A 8 14.20 -15.86 4.49
CA LYS A 8 15.00 -15.29 5.60
C LYS A 8 16.50 -15.51 5.47
N GLU A 9 16.89 -16.45 4.64
CA GLU A 9 18.29 -16.77 4.34
C GLU A 9 18.98 -15.70 3.47
N ASN A 10 18.21 -14.80 2.84
CA ASN A 10 18.74 -13.76 1.99
C ASN A 10 19.08 -12.49 2.79
N GLU A 11 20.15 -11.80 2.37
CA GLU A 11 20.65 -10.60 3.06
C GLU A 11 19.82 -9.35 2.79
N GLU A 12 19.33 -9.18 1.55
CA GLU A 12 18.57 -8.00 1.15
C GLU A 12 17.08 -8.14 1.45
N THR A 13 16.54 -7.21 2.24
CA THR A 13 15.13 -7.27 2.70
C THR A 13 14.23 -6.37 1.85
N LEU A 14 13.10 -6.93 1.39
CA LEU A 14 11.99 -6.19 0.80
C LEU A 14 10.79 -6.18 1.75
N VAL A 15 10.22 -5.01 1.99
CA VAL A 15 8.98 -4.85 2.77
C VAL A 15 7.83 -4.55 1.81
N LEU A 16 6.76 -5.37 1.84
CA LEU A 16 5.61 -5.24 0.95
C LEU A 16 4.36 -4.89 1.75
N LEU A 17 3.73 -3.75 1.42
CA LEU A 17 2.55 -3.22 2.11
C LEU A 17 1.34 -3.21 1.18
N HIS A 18 0.30 -3.96 1.57
CA HIS A 18 -0.90 -4.16 0.75
C HIS A 18 -1.83 -2.93 0.74
N PRO A 19 -2.65 -2.76 -0.32
CA PRO A 19 -3.69 -1.74 -0.36
C PRO A 19 -4.88 -2.08 0.56
N LEU A 20 -5.77 -1.11 0.73
CA LEU A 20 -7.05 -1.31 1.37
C LEU A 20 -7.95 -2.26 0.54
N GLY A 21 -8.76 -3.06 1.23
CA GLY A 21 -9.69 -3.98 0.56
C GLY A 21 -9.10 -5.33 0.14
N VAL A 22 -7.84 -5.57 0.48
CA VAL A 22 -7.17 -6.87 0.35
C VAL A 22 -6.35 -7.16 1.60
N ARG A 23 -5.86 -8.39 1.74
CA ARG A 23 -5.02 -8.84 2.85
C ARG A 23 -3.57 -9.01 2.40
N TRP A 24 -2.68 -9.31 3.35
CA TRP A 24 -1.27 -9.59 3.08
C TRP A 24 -1.05 -10.71 2.04
N ASP A 25 -1.95 -11.69 1.98
CA ASP A 25 -1.90 -12.84 1.07
C ASP A 25 -2.13 -12.50 -0.41
N ILE A 26 -2.49 -11.26 -0.73
CA ILE A 26 -2.53 -10.75 -2.12
C ILE A 26 -1.15 -10.85 -2.81
N PHE A 27 -0.07 -10.90 -2.02
CA PHE A 27 1.29 -11.06 -2.52
C PHE A 27 1.70 -12.52 -2.74
N ASN A 28 0.80 -13.50 -2.56
CA ASN A 28 1.12 -14.93 -2.74
C ASN A 28 1.64 -15.30 -4.13
N SER A 29 1.29 -14.55 -5.17
CA SER A 29 1.82 -14.72 -6.54
C SER A 29 3.22 -14.13 -6.72
N ILE A 30 3.61 -13.17 -5.91
CA ILE A 30 4.88 -12.44 -5.95
C ILE A 30 5.95 -13.12 -5.08
N VAL A 31 5.57 -13.56 -3.90
CA VAL A 31 6.48 -14.18 -2.92
C VAL A 31 7.31 -15.33 -3.50
N PRO A 32 6.76 -16.31 -4.26
CA PRO A 32 7.57 -17.40 -4.82
C PRO A 32 8.64 -16.95 -5.82
N ILE A 33 8.48 -15.77 -6.41
CA ILE A 33 9.44 -15.20 -7.36
C ILE A 33 10.55 -14.52 -6.59
N LEU A 34 10.19 -13.55 -5.73
CA LEU A 34 11.16 -12.66 -5.06
C LEU A 34 11.91 -13.33 -3.91
N LYS A 35 11.31 -14.29 -3.18
CA LYS A 35 11.96 -14.97 -2.04
C LYS A 35 13.20 -15.79 -2.40
N LYS A 36 13.46 -15.98 -3.70
CA LYS A 36 14.66 -16.69 -4.16
C LYS A 36 15.93 -15.88 -3.93
N ASP A 37 15.79 -14.56 -3.99
CA ASP A 37 16.92 -13.63 -3.96
C ASP A 37 16.81 -12.61 -2.82
N TYR A 38 15.60 -12.48 -2.21
CA TYR A 38 15.31 -11.48 -1.19
C TYR A 38 14.62 -12.08 0.04
N HIS A 39 14.92 -11.52 1.21
CA HIS A 39 14.12 -11.68 2.41
C HIS A 39 12.87 -10.81 2.28
N ILE A 40 11.68 -11.41 2.25
CA ILE A 40 10.41 -10.72 2.07
C ILE A 40 9.72 -10.57 3.41
N VAL A 41 9.37 -9.35 3.78
CA VAL A 41 8.62 -9.00 4.99
C VAL A 41 7.27 -8.42 4.58
N ILE A 42 6.17 -9.03 5.00
CA ILE A 42 4.81 -8.59 4.70
C ILE A 42 4.05 -8.40 6.00
N PRO A 43 3.89 -7.15 6.46
CA PRO A 43 3.00 -6.84 7.58
C PRO A 43 1.54 -7.06 7.23
N ALA A 44 0.83 -7.87 8.01
CA ALA A 44 -0.61 -7.98 7.95
C ALA A 44 -1.21 -6.79 8.70
N ILE A 45 -1.69 -5.78 7.96
CA ILE A 45 -2.16 -4.52 8.54
C ILE A 45 -3.40 -4.79 9.43
N PRO A 46 -3.42 -4.31 10.69
CA PRO A 46 -4.55 -4.49 11.60
C PRO A 46 -5.88 -4.06 10.99
N GLY A 47 -6.92 -4.85 11.22
CA GLY A 47 -8.24 -4.67 10.61
C GLY A 47 -8.41 -5.37 9.25
N PHE A 48 -7.31 -5.84 8.66
CA PHE A 48 -7.27 -6.64 7.42
C PHE A 48 -6.60 -8.00 7.63
N ASP A 49 -6.19 -8.30 8.85
CA ASP A 49 -5.54 -9.57 9.21
C ASP A 49 -6.60 -10.58 9.69
N PRO A 50 -6.85 -11.68 8.93
CA PRO A 50 -7.82 -12.69 9.32
C PRO A 50 -7.39 -13.47 10.59
N ASP A 51 -6.09 -13.49 10.89
CA ASP A 51 -5.56 -14.16 12.07
C ASP A 51 -5.70 -13.31 13.36
N MET A 52 -6.03 -12.02 13.18
CA MET A 52 -6.29 -11.08 14.27
C MET A 52 -7.62 -10.32 14.08
N PRO A 53 -8.77 -11.02 14.05
CA PRO A 53 -10.05 -10.43 13.68
C PRO A 53 -10.55 -9.33 14.64
N GLU A 54 -10.05 -9.33 15.88
CA GLU A 54 -10.38 -8.31 16.88
C GLU A 54 -9.53 -7.04 16.77
N ALA A 55 -8.47 -7.06 15.93
CA ALA A 55 -7.63 -5.90 15.73
C ALA A 55 -8.27 -4.95 14.72
N ASP A 56 -8.33 -3.67 15.06
CA ASP A 56 -8.80 -2.62 14.16
C ASP A 56 -7.62 -1.91 13.50
N PHE A 57 -7.85 -1.35 12.30
CA PHE A 57 -6.98 -0.34 11.76
C PHE A 57 -6.90 0.87 12.72
N THR A 58 -5.71 1.36 12.96
CA THR A 58 -5.47 2.49 13.88
C THR A 58 -5.31 3.81 13.12
N SER A 59 -4.13 4.08 12.62
CA SER A 59 -3.80 5.19 11.74
C SER A 59 -2.55 4.88 10.91
N VAL A 60 -2.34 5.62 9.83
CA VAL A 60 -1.11 5.50 9.00
C VAL A 60 0.13 5.75 9.84
N GLU A 61 0.08 6.73 10.74
CA GLU A 61 1.19 7.06 11.64
C GLU A 61 1.55 5.90 12.55
N GLN A 62 0.56 5.35 13.26
CA GLN A 62 0.80 4.25 14.21
C GLN A 62 1.27 2.99 13.49
N ILE A 63 0.68 2.65 12.35
CA ILE A 63 1.09 1.48 11.55
C ILE A 63 2.52 1.67 11.03
N ALA A 64 2.86 2.87 10.53
CA ALA A 64 4.22 3.17 10.10
C ALA A 64 5.24 3.04 11.24
N ASP A 65 4.88 3.52 12.43
CA ASP A 65 5.71 3.40 13.62
C ASP A 65 5.88 1.94 14.07
N GLU A 66 4.81 1.16 14.14
CA GLU A 66 4.83 -0.25 14.52
C GLU A 66 5.68 -1.10 13.56
N ILE A 67 5.58 -0.85 12.24
CA ILE A 67 6.39 -1.54 11.23
C ILE A 67 7.87 -1.17 11.41
N ALA A 68 8.18 0.12 11.56
CA ALA A 68 9.55 0.57 11.74
C ALA A 68 10.17 0.02 13.03
N ASP A 69 9.43 0.03 14.14
CA ASP A 69 9.89 -0.49 15.42
C ASP A 69 10.14 -2.01 15.32
N TRP A 70 9.22 -2.76 14.69
CA TRP A 70 9.43 -4.19 14.45
C TRP A 70 10.69 -4.49 13.61
N LEU A 71 10.91 -3.70 12.55
CA LEU A 71 12.11 -3.85 11.71
C LEU A 71 13.38 -3.59 12.50
N ILE A 72 13.42 -2.56 13.33
CA ILE A 72 14.55 -2.24 14.21
C ILE A 72 14.81 -3.37 15.21
N ASP A 73 13.77 -3.85 15.88
CA ASP A 73 13.85 -4.90 16.89
C ASP A 73 14.35 -6.24 16.31
N ASN A 74 14.16 -6.46 15.00
CA ASN A 74 14.64 -7.63 14.27
C ASN A 74 15.94 -7.41 13.49
N GLY A 75 16.65 -6.29 13.73
CA GLY A 75 17.93 -6.00 13.09
C GLY A 75 17.85 -5.56 11.63
N LEU A 76 16.66 -5.16 11.18
CA LEU A 76 16.35 -4.74 9.80
C LEU A 76 16.20 -3.22 9.70
N SER A 77 17.02 -2.45 10.41
CA SER A 77 16.98 -0.98 10.39
C SER A 77 17.34 -0.36 9.03
N VAL A 78 17.94 -1.14 8.15
CA VAL A 78 18.21 -0.81 6.74
C VAL A 78 17.58 -1.89 5.88
N VAL A 79 16.71 -1.51 4.94
CA VAL A 79 16.06 -2.44 4.02
C VAL A 79 16.40 -2.10 2.56
N LYS A 80 16.40 -3.10 1.70
CA LYS A 80 16.66 -2.89 0.26
C LYS A 80 15.56 -2.08 -0.40
N CYS A 81 14.30 -2.44 -0.16
CA CYS A 81 13.19 -1.74 -0.77
C CYS A 81 11.94 -1.76 0.13
N LEU A 82 11.27 -0.60 0.19
CA LEU A 82 9.90 -0.45 0.68
C LEU A 82 8.96 -0.37 -0.52
N TYR A 83 8.05 -1.33 -0.68
CA TYR A 83 6.95 -1.26 -1.63
C TYR A 83 5.64 -1.09 -0.90
N GLY A 84 4.80 -0.17 -1.35
CA GLY A 84 3.44 -0.02 -0.82
C GLY A 84 2.48 0.47 -1.88
N CYS A 85 1.33 -0.23 -1.98
CA CYS A 85 0.25 0.15 -2.88
C CYS A 85 -0.86 0.87 -2.12
N SER A 86 -1.39 1.96 -2.68
CA SER A 86 -2.56 2.68 -2.15
C SER A 86 -2.40 3.06 -0.67
N MET A 87 -3.16 2.44 0.24
CA MET A 87 -2.99 2.54 1.69
C MET A 87 -1.55 2.18 2.13
N GLY A 88 -1.01 1.07 1.61
CA GLY A 88 0.39 0.70 1.85
C GLY A 88 1.38 1.77 1.37
N GLY A 89 1.06 2.46 0.27
CA GLY A 89 1.84 3.60 -0.23
C GLY A 89 1.80 4.81 0.71
N ALA A 90 0.67 5.08 1.38
CA ALA A 90 0.59 6.10 2.42
C ALA A 90 1.51 5.76 3.61
N VAL A 91 1.52 4.48 4.03
CA VAL A 91 2.39 4.00 5.11
C VAL A 91 3.87 4.12 4.72
N VAL A 92 4.27 3.71 3.50
CA VAL A 92 5.64 3.89 2.98
C VAL A 92 6.03 5.37 2.98
N THR A 93 5.16 6.24 2.49
CA THR A 93 5.40 7.70 2.48
C THR A 93 5.69 8.23 3.89
N ARG A 94 4.93 7.77 4.88
CA ARG A 94 5.12 8.16 6.28
C ARG A 94 6.42 7.60 6.88
N ILE A 95 6.75 6.32 6.63
CA ILE A 95 8.00 5.70 7.07
C ILE A 95 9.21 6.50 6.54
N LEU A 96 9.21 6.81 5.24
CA LEU A 96 10.28 7.59 4.61
C LEU A 96 10.44 8.98 5.24
N ALA A 97 9.32 9.65 5.53
CA ALA A 97 9.35 10.99 6.10
C ALA A 97 9.81 11.02 7.57
N VAL A 98 9.48 10.01 8.36
CA VAL A 98 9.89 9.93 9.78
C VAL A 98 11.32 9.45 9.96
N ARG A 99 11.83 8.63 9.03
CA ARG A 99 13.21 8.11 9.01
C ARG A 99 13.64 7.35 10.26
N LYS A 100 12.75 6.56 10.84
CA LYS A 100 13.15 5.61 11.91
C LYS A 100 14.02 4.47 11.36
N ILE A 101 13.81 4.10 10.10
CA ILE A 101 14.60 3.12 9.34
C ILE A 101 15.11 3.75 8.05
N GLU A 102 16.07 3.12 7.42
CA GLU A 102 16.61 3.51 6.12
C GLU A 102 16.19 2.50 5.05
N ALA A 103 16.03 2.97 3.81
CA ALA A 103 15.78 2.13 2.65
C ALA A 103 16.61 2.64 1.47
N ASP A 104 17.20 1.70 0.70
CA ASP A 104 17.92 2.07 -0.53
C ASP A 104 16.94 2.56 -1.59
N PHE A 105 15.81 1.85 -1.70
CA PHE A 105 14.76 2.10 -2.68
C PHE A 105 13.38 2.15 -2.04
N ALA A 106 12.48 2.90 -2.67
CA ALA A 106 11.07 2.84 -2.35
C ALA A 106 10.21 2.95 -3.60
N VAL A 107 9.10 2.21 -3.61
CA VAL A 107 8.07 2.31 -4.63
C VAL A 107 6.74 2.59 -3.94
N ILE A 108 6.18 3.75 -4.25
CA ILE A 108 4.85 4.20 -3.81
C ILE A 108 3.91 4.00 -4.99
N ASP A 109 3.12 2.91 -4.98
CA ASP A 109 2.28 2.51 -6.12
C ASP A 109 0.84 2.99 -5.91
N GLY A 110 0.43 4.03 -6.62
CA GLY A 110 -0.87 4.69 -6.44
C GLY A 110 -1.12 5.16 -5.01
N GLY A 111 -0.04 5.42 -4.27
CA GLY A 111 -0.11 5.74 -2.83
C GLY A 111 -0.91 7.00 -2.56
N ILE A 112 -1.76 6.94 -1.55
CA ILE A 112 -2.63 8.03 -1.12
C ILE A 112 -1.82 9.02 -0.29
N THR A 113 -2.02 10.32 -0.52
CA THR A 113 -1.37 11.41 0.21
C THR A 113 -2.37 12.21 1.04
N PRO A 114 -1.90 12.91 2.11
CA PRO A 114 -2.80 13.73 2.91
C PRO A 114 -3.43 14.85 2.09
N TYR A 115 -4.74 15.05 2.24
CA TYR A 115 -5.43 16.17 1.62
C TYR A 115 -4.84 17.52 2.04
N GLN A 116 -4.60 18.38 1.06
CA GLN A 116 -4.21 19.78 1.27
C GLN A 116 -5.46 20.68 1.33
N LEU A 117 -6.49 20.24 2.04
CA LEU A 117 -7.78 20.88 2.15
C LEU A 117 -8.08 21.29 3.59
N TRP A 118 -9.06 22.15 3.76
CA TRP A 118 -9.57 22.54 5.07
C TRP A 118 -10.15 21.31 5.81
N LYS A 119 -9.69 21.07 7.05
CA LYS A 119 -10.02 19.88 7.84
C LYS A 119 -11.53 19.50 7.91
N PRO A 120 -12.49 20.44 8.15
CA PRO A 120 -13.90 20.07 8.10
C PRO A 120 -14.38 19.51 6.76
N LEU A 121 -13.79 19.98 5.64
CA LEU A 121 -14.09 19.43 4.32
C LEU A 121 -13.58 18.01 4.16
N THR A 122 -12.35 17.74 4.63
CA THR A 122 -11.78 16.38 4.60
C THR A 122 -12.58 15.43 5.46
N TYR A 123 -13.14 15.89 6.58
CA TYR A 123 -14.04 15.10 7.43
C TYR A 123 -15.35 14.74 6.70
N LEU A 124 -15.96 15.69 6.00
CA LEU A 124 -17.17 15.44 5.20
C LEU A 124 -16.92 14.47 4.05
N ILE A 125 -15.74 14.55 3.41
CA ILE A 125 -15.31 13.58 2.39
C ILE A 125 -15.19 12.19 3.03
N GLY A 126 -14.56 12.09 4.21
CA GLY A 126 -14.43 10.84 4.95
C GLY A 126 -15.78 10.21 5.31
N ILE A 127 -16.78 11.02 5.73
CA ILE A 127 -18.15 10.54 5.98
C ILE A 127 -18.76 9.98 4.70
N ARG A 128 -18.65 10.69 3.59
CA ARG A 128 -19.16 10.21 2.28
C ARG A 128 -18.58 8.85 1.94
N ASP A 129 -17.24 8.72 2.01
CA ASP A 129 -16.52 7.51 1.61
C ASP A 129 -16.85 6.34 2.56
N PHE A 130 -16.96 6.61 3.86
CA PHE A 130 -17.42 5.64 4.85
C PHE A 130 -18.82 5.11 4.53
N ILE A 131 -19.78 5.99 4.26
CA ILE A 131 -21.16 5.59 3.92
C ILE A 131 -21.18 4.75 2.64
N MET A 132 -20.41 5.17 1.62
CA MET A 132 -20.34 4.43 0.36
C MET A 132 -19.81 3.01 0.55
N LEU A 133 -18.80 2.82 1.40
CA LEU A 133 -18.23 1.51 1.68
C LEU A 133 -19.12 0.65 2.55
N GLU A 134 -19.71 1.20 3.61
CA GLU A 134 -20.65 0.46 4.44
C GLU A 134 -21.85 -0.04 3.61
N LEU A 135 -22.37 0.78 2.69
CA LEU A 135 -23.39 0.35 1.75
C LEU A 135 -22.84 -0.70 0.76
N GLY A 136 -21.58 -0.54 0.32
CA GLY A 136 -20.91 -1.47 -0.58
C GLY A 136 -20.74 -2.88 -0.01
N LYS A 137 -20.59 -3.04 1.31
CA LYS A 137 -20.53 -4.35 1.97
C LYS A 137 -21.79 -5.20 1.75
N HIS A 138 -22.94 -4.58 1.59
CA HIS A 138 -24.23 -5.27 1.39
C HIS A 138 -24.50 -5.63 -0.08
N ILE A 139 -23.57 -5.28 -1.00
CA ILE A 139 -23.72 -5.66 -2.41
C ILE A 139 -23.59 -7.18 -2.55
N SER A 140 -24.54 -7.80 -3.24
CA SER A 140 -24.49 -9.22 -3.51
C SER A 140 -23.31 -9.59 -4.43
N LEU A 141 -22.79 -10.81 -4.32
CA LEU A 141 -21.71 -11.31 -5.20
C LEU A 141 -22.09 -11.13 -6.69
N LYS A 142 -23.35 -11.34 -7.05
CA LYS A 142 -23.84 -11.15 -8.42
C LYS A 142 -23.74 -9.68 -8.88
N ALA A 143 -24.06 -8.73 -8.00
CA ALA A 143 -23.93 -7.31 -8.31
C ALA A 143 -22.46 -6.87 -8.33
N LEU A 144 -21.63 -7.41 -7.44
CA LEU A 144 -20.19 -7.16 -7.45
C LEU A 144 -19.54 -7.62 -8.77
N ARG A 145 -19.91 -8.80 -9.28
CA ARG A 145 -19.46 -9.30 -10.60
C ARG A 145 -19.77 -8.35 -11.75
N SER A 146 -20.86 -7.59 -11.69
CA SER A 146 -21.20 -6.65 -12.76
C SER A 146 -20.33 -5.38 -12.76
N VAL A 147 -19.57 -5.14 -11.69
CA VAL A 147 -18.66 -4.00 -11.54
C VAL A 147 -17.24 -4.37 -11.94
N PHE A 148 -16.85 -5.64 -11.71
CA PHE A 148 -15.54 -6.15 -12.10
C PHE A 148 -15.52 -6.52 -13.58
N ASP A 149 -14.40 -6.22 -14.24
CA ASP A 149 -14.16 -6.66 -15.61
C ASP A 149 -13.94 -8.19 -15.64
N ALA A 150 -14.89 -8.93 -16.20
CA ALA A 150 -14.86 -10.37 -16.24
C ALA A 150 -13.74 -10.94 -17.15
N GLU A 151 -13.13 -10.12 -18.02
CA GLU A 151 -11.95 -10.51 -18.81
C GLU A 151 -10.66 -10.43 -18.00
N LYS A 152 -10.65 -9.59 -16.97
CA LYS A 152 -9.47 -9.35 -16.11
C LYS A 152 -9.49 -10.16 -14.82
N TYR A 153 -10.65 -10.28 -14.16
CA TYR A 153 -10.79 -10.87 -12.83
C TYR A 153 -11.59 -12.17 -12.87
N SER A 154 -11.02 -13.20 -12.25
CA SER A 154 -11.68 -14.50 -12.09
C SER A 154 -12.81 -14.43 -11.05
N GLU A 155 -13.66 -15.49 -11.01
CA GLU A 155 -14.66 -15.61 -9.95
C GLU A 155 -14.04 -15.70 -8.55
N ASP A 156 -12.87 -16.29 -8.43
CA ASP A 156 -12.17 -16.44 -7.16
C ASP A 156 -11.62 -15.09 -6.67
N ASP A 157 -11.14 -14.24 -7.59
CA ASP A 157 -10.73 -12.86 -7.25
C ASP A 157 -11.90 -12.03 -6.70
N ILE A 158 -13.07 -12.13 -7.36
CA ILE A 158 -14.27 -11.40 -6.92
C ILE A 158 -14.78 -11.95 -5.59
N ARG A 159 -14.70 -13.27 -5.38
CA ARG A 159 -15.07 -13.91 -4.12
C ARG A 159 -14.13 -13.51 -2.99
N TYR A 160 -12.83 -13.50 -3.26
CA TYR A 160 -11.82 -13.01 -2.33
C TYR A 160 -12.08 -11.54 -1.92
N ALA A 161 -12.30 -10.66 -2.88
CA ALA A 161 -12.64 -9.26 -2.60
C ALA A 161 -13.90 -9.15 -1.71
N LYS A 162 -14.96 -9.92 -2.03
CA LYS A 162 -16.19 -9.94 -1.23
C LYS A 162 -15.94 -10.41 0.20
N GLU A 163 -15.17 -11.49 0.38
CA GLU A 163 -14.80 -12.02 1.70
C GLU A 163 -14.06 -10.99 2.54
N VAL A 164 -13.08 -10.29 1.94
CA VAL A 164 -12.35 -9.23 2.64
C VAL A 164 -13.29 -8.11 3.06
N PHE A 165 -14.13 -7.61 2.14
CA PHE A 165 -15.08 -6.54 2.45
C PHE A 165 -16.08 -6.93 3.54
N ASP A 166 -16.60 -8.17 3.53
CA ASP A 166 -17.53 -8.67 4.53
C ASP A 166 -16.88 -8.75 5.92
N GLY A 167 -15.58 -9.03 5.98
CA GLY A 167 -14.81 -9.09 7.23
C GLY A 167 -14.50 -7.73 7.85
N LEU A 168 -14.57 -6.63 7.08
CA LEU A 168 -14.25 -5.30 7.59
C LEU A 168 -15.32 -4.78 8.55
N ASN A 169 -14.92 -4.35 9.75
CA ASN A 169 -15.81 -3.64 10.65
C ASN A 169 -15.85 -2.13 10.34
N ALA A 170 -16.92 -1.47 10.77
CA ALA A 170 -17.15 -0.04 10.52
C ALA A 170 -16.01 0.87 11.01
N LYS A 171 -15.36 0.48 12.12
CA LYS A 171 -14.28 1.25 12.73
C LYS A 171 -13.00 1.19 11.87
N THR A 172 -12.66 0.02 11.34
CA THR A 172 -11.56 -0.16 10.37
C THR A 172 -11.83 0.62 9.10
N ILE A 173 -13.04 0.55 8.54
CA ILE A 173 -13.40 1.30 7.32
C ILE A 173 -13.25 2.81 7.56
N TRP A 174 -13.85 3.34 8.62
CA TRP A 174 -13.73 4.77 8.94
C TRP A 174 -12.29 5.20 9.11
N ARG A 175 -11.51 4.49 9.95
CA ARG A 175 -10.15 4.85 10.29
C ARG A 175 -9.21 4.76 9.11
N SER A 176 -9.30 3.70 8.30
CA SER A 176 -8.40 3.52 7.15
C SER A 176 -8.61 4.61 6.09
N PHE A 177 -9.86 4.91 5.73
CA PHE A 177 -10.14 5.99 4.77
C PHE A 177 -9.78 7.36 5.30
N TYR A 178 -10.21 7.67 6.51
CA TYR A 178 -9.93 8.98 7.09
C TYR A 178 -8.44 9.20 7.30
N SER A 179 -7.73 8.21 7.86
CA SER A 179 -6.30 8.33 8.12
C SER A 179 -5.48 8.41 6.85
N CYS A 180 -5.72 7.55 5.85
CA CYS A 180 -4.97 7.59 4.59
C CYS A 180 -5.02 8.95 3.88
N ASN A 181 -6.12 9.68 4.05
CA ASN A 181 -6.29 11.00 3.46
C ASN A 181 -5.95 12.17 4.40
N ASN A 182 -5.56 11.91 5.66
CA ASN A 182 -5.36 12.95 6.67
C ASN A 182 -4.17 12.70 7.60
N TYR A 183 -3.29 11.72 7.29
CA TYR A 183 -2.13 11.46 8.15
C TYR A 183 -1.19 12.68 8.21
N SER A 184 -0.53 12.82 9.34
CA SER A 184 0.40 13.90 9.57
C SER A 184 1.77 13.62 8.95
N MET A 185 2.45 14.65 8.53
CA MET A 185 3.82 14.57 8.04
C MET A 185 4.70 15.47 8.92
N PRO A 186 5.98 15.12 9.16
CA PRO A 186 6.89 15.99 9.89
C PRO A 186 7.10 17.32 9.15
N GLU A 187 7.26 18.40 9.88
CA GLU A 187 7.58 19.72 9.35
C GLU A 187 8.83 20.30 10.05
N PRO A 188 9.92 20.53 9.32
CA PRO A 188 10.12 20.22 7.89
C PRO A 188 10.26 18.70 7.64
N ILE A 189 9.93 18.27 6.41
CA ILE A 189 10.22 16.89 5.99
C ILE A 189 11.74 16.77 5.82
N PRO A 190 12.39 15.80 6.49
CA PRO A 190 13.84 15.63 6.38
C PRO A 190 14.24 15.16 4.98
N THR A 191 15.47 15.48 4.57
CA THR A 191 16.02 14.93 3.34
C THR A 191 16.13 13.40 3.43
N VAL A 192 15.60 12.71 2.41
CA VAL A 192 15.59 11.24 2.33
C VAL A 192 16.62 10.81 1.28
N ASN A 193 17.57 9.95 1.67
CA ASN A 193 18.59 9.43 0.75
C ASN A 193 18.12 8.23 -0.07
N CYS A 194 16.87 7.80 0.14
CA CYS A 194 16.24 6.71 -0.60
C CYS A 194 15.95 7.12 -2.06
N LYS A 195 16.14 6.19 -2.99
CA LYS A 195 15.71 6.35 -4.37
C LYS A 195 14.23 6.01 -4.49
N ILE A 196 13.39 7.02 -4.68
CA ILE A 196 11.94 6.89 -4.61
C ILE A 196 11.34 6.90 -6.01
N ALA A 197 10.43 5.95 -6.29
CA ALA A 197 9.55 5.98 -7.45
C ALA A 197 8.08 6.07 -6.99
N TYR A 198 7.30 6.89 -7.69
CA TYR A 198 5.85 6.87 -7.61
C TYR A 198 5.29 6.21 -8.87
N TRP A 199 4.73 5.01 -8.72
CA TRP A 199 4.11 4.27 -9.80
C TRP A 199 2.60 4.51 -9.80
N TYR A 200 1.96 4.45 -10.96
CA TYR A 200 0.50 4.51 -11.07
C TYR A 200 0.04 3.93 -12.40
N GLY A 201 -1.17 3.42 -12.47
CA GLY A 201 -1.80 2.97 -13.69
C GLY A 201 -2.29 4.15 -14.53
N SER A 202 -2.13 4.11 -15.86
CA SER A 202 -2.53 5.21 -16.74
C SER A 202 -4.02 5.54 -16.64
N ASN A 203 -4.87 4.56 -16.32
CA ASN A 203 -6.31 4.72 -16.20
C ASN A 203 -6.71 5.50 -14.92
N GLU A 204 -5.86 5.50 -13.89
CA GLU A 204 -6.09 6.28 -12.65
C GLU A 204 -5.38 7.65 -12.63
N LYS A 205 -4.67 8.03 -13.69
CA LYS A 205 -3.87 9.26 -13.77
C LYS A 205 -4.59 10.51 -13.26
N LYS A 206 -5.85 10.67 -13.64
CA LYS A 206 -6.66 11.82 -13.19
C LYS A 206 -6.91 11.81 -11.69
N ALA A 207 -7.15 10.64 -11.13
CA ALA A 207 -7.38 10.48 -9.70
C ALA A 207 -6.10 10.69 -8.88
N ARG A 208 -4.95 10.28 -9.41
CA ARG A 208 -3.63 10.39 -8.75
C ARG A 208 -2.95 11.74 -8.93
N LYS A 209 -3.54 12.70 -9.66
CA LYS A 209 -2.92 13.99 -9.94
C LYS A 209 -2.42 14.70 -8.67
N TRP A 210 -3.25 14.77 -7.65
CA TRP A 210 -2.92 15.46 -6.38
C TRP A 210 -1.84 14.71 -5.59
N ASP A 211 -1.88 13.39 -5.61
CA ASP A 211 -0.87 12.55 -4.96
C ASP A 211 0.50 12.74 -5.62
N ILE A 212 0.55 12.74 -6.96
CA ILE A 212 1.77 12.98 -7.74
C ILE A 212 2.33 14.37 -7.44
N GLU A 213 1.49 15.41 -7.42
CA GLU A 213 1.90 16.79 -7.10
C GLU A 213 2.46 16.88 -5.67
N TYR A 214 1.79 16.27 -4.70
CA TYR A 214 2.23 16.24 -3.31
C TYR A 214 3.56 15.51 -3.14
N ILE A 215 3.66 14.28 -3.65
CA ILE A 215 4.88 13.47 -3.57
C ILE A 215 6.07 14.16 -4.25
N SER A 216 5.86 14.78 -5.42
CA SER A 216 6.91 15.53 -6.12
C SER A 216 7.38 16.74 -5.34
N LYS A 217 6.52 17.34 -4.53
CA LYS A 217 6.87 18.46 -3.66
C LYS A 217 7.70 18.03 -2.45
N ILE A 218 7.33 16.91 -1.81
CA ILE A 218 7.99 16.45 -0.58
C ILE A 218 9.24 15.61 -0.84
N PHE A 219 9.32 14.93 -1.98
CA PHE A 219 10.47 14.17 -2.44
C PHE A 219 10.92 14.68 -3.82
N PRO A 220 11.72 15.75 -3.90
CA PRO A 220 12.03 16.42 -5.18
C PRO A 220 12.69 15.53 -6.23
N ASN A 221 13.36 14.43 -5.80
CA ASN A 221 14.04 13.49 -6.69
C ASN A 221 13.20 12.26 -7.02
N VAL A 222 11.89 12.26 -6.69
CA VAL A 222 11.01 11.12 -6.99
C VAL A 222 10.88 10.90 -8.49
N LYS A 223 10.96 9.65 -8.92
CA LYS A 223 10.72 9.26 -10.31
C LYS A 223 9.26 8.89 -10.50
N ILE A 224 8.56 9.64 -11.33
CA ILE A 224 7.15 9.35 -11.67
C ILE A 224 7.10 8.34 -12.80
N VAL A 225 6.40 7.21 -12.61
CA VAL A 225 6.36 6.08 -13.55
C VAL A 225 4.92 5.68 -13.83
N GLU A 226 4.50 5.83 -15.09
CA GLU A 226 3.17 5.43 -15.55
C GLU A 226 3.20 3.97 -16.04
N ASN A 227 2.28 3.14 -15.57
CA ASN A 227 2.02 1.79 -16.05
C ASN A 227 0.88 1.86 -17.08
N ALA A 228 1.24 1.77 -18.37
CA ALA A 228 0.29 1.95 -19.47
C ALA A 228 -0.81 0.89 -19.47
N GLY A 229 -2.07 1.30 -19.62
CA GLY A 229 -3.23 0.41 -19.69
C GLY A 229 -3.72 -0.14 -18.36
N MET A 230 -3.02 0.13 -17.25
CA MET A 230 -3.34 -0.42 -15.94
C MET A 230 -4.31 0.46 -15.15
N ASP A 231 -5.15 -0.20 -14.38
CA ASP A 231 -5.99 0.39 -13.34
C ASP A 231 -5.26 0.43 -11.98
N HIS A 232 -5.93 0.94 -10.95
CA HIS A 232 -5.39 1.00 -9.59
C HIS A 232 -5.07 -0.40 -9.05
N ALA A 233 -3.86 -0.62 -8.56
CA ALA A 233 -3.35 -1.90 -8.04
C ALA A 233 -3.29 -3.05 -9.05
N GLU A 234 -3.75 -2.87 -10.28
CA GLU A 234 -3.84 -3.95 -11.28
C GLU A 234 -2.48 -4.56 -11.61
N PHE A 235 -1.43 -3.74 -11.67
CA PHE A 235 -0.13 -4.19 -12.14
C PHE A 235 0.45 -5.33 -11.30
N PHE A 236 0.49 -5.21 -9.99
CA PHE A 236 1.06 -6.27 -9.15
C PHE A 236 0.10 -7.45 -8.94
N ILE A 237 -1.23 -7.23 -9.05
CA ILE A 237 -2.25 -8.27 -8.86
C ILE A 237 -2.33 -9.17 -10.09
N LEU A 238 -2.47 -8.59 -11.29
CA LEU A 238 -2.73 -9.34 -12.52
C LEU A 238 -1.46 -9.65 -13.34
N HIS A 239 -0.36 -8.91 -13.10
CA HIS A 239 0.89 -9.06 -13.84
C HIS A 239 2.08 -9.30 -12.89
N PRO A 240 2.01 -10.29 -11.97
CA PRO A 240 3.00 -10.45 -10.89
C PRO A 240 4.43 -10.71 -11.39
N LYS A 241 4.61 -11.36 -12.55
CA LYS A 241 5.95 -11.60 -13.13
C LYS A 241 6.57 -10.29 -13.62
N GLU A 242 5.85 -9.56 -14.47
CA GLU A 242 6.26 -8.28 -15.02
C GLU A 242 6.48 -7.24 -13.91
N PHE A 243 5.66 -7.29 -12.87
CA PHE A 243 5.84 -6.47 -11.66
C PHE A 243 7.16 -6.79 -10.97
N CYS A 244 7.47 -8.07 -10.70
CA CYS A 244 8.71 -8.48 -10.07
C CYS A 244 9.93 -8.08 -10.91
N GLU A 245 9.90 -8.33 -12.22
CA GLU A 245 10.96 -7.92 -13.14
C GLU A 245 11.19 -6.41 -13.10
N LYS A 246 10.12 -5.61 -13.16
CA LYS A 246 10.21 -4.15 -13.10
C LYS A 246 10.75 -3.66 -11.76
N LEU A 247 10.35 -4.29 -10.65
CA LEU A 247 10.83 -3.95 -9.32
C LEU A 247 12.33 -4.24 -9.20
N VAL A 248 12.78 -5.41 -9.64
CA VAL A 248 14.21 -5.80 -9.64
C VAL A 248 15.03 -4.87 -10.55
N VAL A 249 14.54 -4.57 -11.75
CA VAL A 249 15.20 -3.62 -12.65
C VAL A 249 15.29 -2.23 -12.00
N TRP A 250 14.24 -1.75 -11.35
CA TRP A 250 14.27 -0.49 -10.63
C TRP A 250 15.38 -0.44 -9.57
N MET A 251 15.54 -1.51 -8.79
CA MET A 251 16.57 -1.62 -7.76
C MET A 251 17.98 -1.78 -8.33
N SER A 252 18.13 -2.29 -9.57
CA SER A 252 19.43 -2.53 -10.22
C SER A 252 19.96 -1.34 -10.99
N LEU A 253 19.08 -0.58 -11.67
CA LEU A 253 19.49 0.53 -12.57
C LEU A 253 20.05 1.76 -11.84
N MET A 254 19.96 1.78 -10.52
CA MET A 254 20.32 2.93 -9.71
C MET A 254 21.38 2.60 -8.66
N SER A 255 21.94 1.38 -8.70
CA SER A 255 23.04 0.91 -7.84
C SER A 255 24.37 1.54 -8.20
#